data_55c3116a6665b1c7906f8c451519e99e
#
_entry.id   55c3116a6665b1c7906f8c451519e99e
#
_cell.length_a   1.000
_cell.length_b   1.000
_cell.length_c   1.000
_cell.angle_alpha   90.00
_cell.angle_beta   90.00
_cell.angle_gamma   90.00
#
_symmetry.space_group_name_H-M   'P 1'
#
loop_
_entity.id
_entity.type
_entity.pdbx_description
1 polymer ?
#
loop_
_entity_poly.entity_id
_entity_poly.type
_entity_poly.pdbx_seq_one_letter_code
_entity_poly.pdbx_strand_id
1 'polypeptide(L)'
;MDITTLTQQTQKLLAACQEASDRFYKMREEDRAPDFYNEVKPYADEMRDLLKLWQAEAYAFIEQKQPKYVHKVQIDNALDAMEQFFVQSFYKETSKKRFLQSITAVQYTLDTLLRKIGDDRDV
;
A
#
# COMPACT_ATOMS: atom_id res chain seq x y z
N MET A 1 9.59 12.67 13.14
CA MET A 1 8.44 11.79 12.81
C MET A 1 7.15 12.54 13.08
N ASP A 2 6.25 12.53 12.14
CA ASP A 2 4.94 13.19 12.27
C ASP A 2 3.83 12.13 12.22
N ILE A 3 3.19 11.89 13.36
CA ILE A 3 2.12 10.88 13.49
C ILE A 3 0.93 11.21 12.59
N THR A 4 0.58 12.49 12.47
CA THR A 4 -0.52 12.91 11.59
C THR A 4 -0.21 12.58 10.13
N THR A 5 1.01 12.90 9.68
CA THR A 5 1.46 12.58 8.32
C THR A 5 1.46 11.07 8.08
N LEU A 6 2.02 10.30 9.01
CA LEU A 6 2.05 8.83 8.90
C LEU A 6 0.64 8.24 8.83
N THR A 7 -0.27 8.73 9.66
CA THR A 7 -1.67 8.30 9.66
C THR A 7 -2.31 8.55 8.30
N GLN A 8 -2.16 9.77 7.76
CA GLN A 8 -2.75 10.15 6.47
C GLN A 8 -2.18 9.32 5.33
N GLN A 9 -0.85 9.11 5.32
CA GLN A 9 -0.20 8.29 4.30
C GLN A 9 -0.70 6.84 4.34
N THR A 10 -0.82 6.27 5.54
CA THR A 10 -1.28 4.89 5.71
C THR A 10 -2.73 4.73 5.28
N GLN A 11 -3.59 5.69 5.62
CA GLN A 11 -4.99 5.69 5.18
C GLN A 11 -5.10 5.81 3.67
N LYS A 12 -4.28 6.66 3.05
CA LYS A 12 -4.24 6.81 1.60
C LYS A 12 -3.82 5.51 0.91
N LEU A 13 -2.84 4.80 1.48
CA LEU A 13 -2.40 3.52 0.95
C LEU A 13 -3.49 2.44 1.11
N LEU A 14 -4.24 2.44 2.21
CA LEU A 14 -5.38 1.53 2.36
C LEU A 14 -6.43 1.79 1.30
N ALA A 15 -6.76 3.04 1.03
CA ALA A 15 -7.68 3.41 -0.04
C ALA A 15 -7.14 2.96 -1.40
N ALA A 16 -5.85 3.13 -1.64
CA ALA A 16 -5.20 2.69 -2.89
C ALA A 16 -5.25 1.17 -3.08
N CYS A 17 -5.17 0.39 -1.99
CA CYS A 17 -5.34 -1.07 -2.05
C CYS A 17 -6.74 -1.43 -2.55
N GLN A 18 -7.77 -0.77 -2.04
CA GLN A 18 -9.15 -1.01 -2.49
C GLN A 18 -9.33 -0.58 -3.95
N GLU A 19 -8.78 0.57 -4.32
CA GLU A 19 -8.81 1.05 -5.71
C GLU A 19 -8.12 0.07 -6.66
N ALA A 20 -7.00 -0.53 -6.22
CA ALA A 20 -6.29 -1.54 -7.03
C ALA A 20 -7.16 -2.77 -7.27
N SER A 21 -7.87 -3.24 -6.24
CA SER A 21 -8.80 -4.36 -6.37
C SER A 21 -9.93 -4.02 -7.36
N ASP A 22 -10.54 -2.84 -7.21
CA ASP A 22 -11.63 -2.39 -8.07
C ASP A 22 -11.16 -2.24 -9.53
N ARG A 23 -9.97 -1.68 -9.73
CA ARG A 23 -9.38 -1.51 -11.07
C ARG A 23 -9.11 -2.84 -11.74
N PHE A 24 -8.60 -3.82 -10.97
CA PHE A 24 -8.34 -5.16 -11.49
C PHE A 24 -9.61 -5.82 -12.04
N TYR A 25 -10.71 -5.76 -11.27
CA TYR A 25 -11.99 -6.32 -11.73
C TYR A 25 -12.53 -5.56 -12.94
N LYS A 26 -12.41 -4.24 -12.94
CA LYS A 26 -12.88 -3.42 -14.05
C LYS A 26 -12.12 -3.74 -15.35
N MET A 27 -10.79 -3.87 -15.28
CA MET A 27 -9.96 -4.19 -16.45
C MET A 27 -10.34 -5.56 -17.03
N ARG A 28 -10.65 -6.53 -16.17
CA ARG A 28 -11.11 -7.86 -16.60
C ARG A 28 -12.50 -7.81 -17.22
N GLU A 29 -13.43 -7.10 -16.60
CA GLU A 29 -14.81 -6.96 -17.10
C GLU A 29 -14.82 -6.29 -18.47
N GLU A 30 -14.05 -5.23 -18.64
CA GLU A 30 -13.97 -4.49 -19.89
C GLU A 30 -13.07 -5.15 -20.93
N ASP A 31 -12.31 -6.19 -20.54
CA ASP A 31 -11.35 -6.88 -21.40
C ASP A 31 -10.37 -5.88 -22.05
N ARG A 32 -9.92 -4.92 -21.25
CA ARG A 32 -9.15 -3.78 -21.72
C ARG A 32 -7.66 -3.94 -21.43
N ALA A 33 -6.82 -3.49 -22.38
CA ALA A 33 -5.38 -3.33 -22.14
C ALA A 33 -5.11 -1.87 -21.79
N PRO A 34 -4.24 -1.59 -20.79
CA PRO A 34 -3.93 -0.21 -20.41
C PRO A 34 -2.97 0.44 -21.39
N ASP A 35 -2.97 1.78 -21.42
CA ASP A 35 -1.91 2.55 -22.04
C ASP A 35 -0.80 2.73 -21.01
N PHE A 36 0.33 2.04 -21.22
CA PHE A 36 1.42 2.05 -20.26
C PHE A 36 1.93 3.46 -19.96
N TYR A 37 2.19 4.26 -20.99
CA TYR A 37 2.80 5.58 -20.80
C TYR A 37 1.85 6.63 -20.25
N ASN A 38 0.55 6.53 -20.55
CA ASN A 38 -0.42 7.54 -20.14
C ASN A 38 -1.23 7.14 -18.91
N GLU A 39 -1.32 5.84 -18.58
CA GLU A 39 -2.10 5.35 -17.44
C GLU A 39 -1.21 4.73 -16.35
N VAL A 40 -0.42 3.71 -16.72
CA VAL A 40 0.31 2.90 -15.73
C VAL A 40 1.50 3.64 -15.16
N LYS A 41 2.35 4.17 -16.02
CA LYS A 41 3.61 4.79 -15.60
C LYS A 41 3.40 6.02 -14.70
N PRO A 42 2.53 6.99 -15.05
CA PRO A 42 2.32 8.13 -14.16
C PRO A 42 1.79 7.74 -12.79
N TYR A 43 0.87 6.76 -12.75
CA TYR A 43 0.33 6.26 -11.49
C TYR A 43 1.40 5.55 -10.67
N ALA A 44 2.19 4.67 -11.31
CA ALA A 44 3.25 3.94 -10.63
C ALA A 44 4.31 4.88 -10.05
N ASP A 45 4.67 5.93 -10.78
CA ASP A 45 5.64 6.93 -10.32
C ASP A 45 5.10 7.71 -9.11
N GLU A 46 3.83 8.12 -9.15
CA GLU A 46 3.18 8.81 -8.03
C GLU A 46 3.14 7.93 -6.78
N MET A 47 2.74 6.67 -6.93
CA MET A 47 2.64 5.76 -5.80
C MET A 47 4.01 5.40 -5.23
N ARG A 48 5.04 5.30 -6.08
CA ARG A 48 6.40 5.05 -5.61
C ARG A 48 6.90 6.19 -4.72
N ASP A 49 6.63 7.44 -5.09
CA ASP A 49 7.00 8.59 -4.28
C ASP A 49 6.28 8.57 -2.94
N LEU A 50 4.98 8.29 -2.93
CA LEU A 50 4.20 8.15 -1.69
C LEU A 50 4.75 7.03 -0.81
N LEU A 51 5.07 5.88 -1.40
CA LEU A 51 5.60 4.73 -0.66
C LEU A 51 6.93 5.03 0.01
N LYS A 52 7.81 5.77 -0.66
CA LYS A 52 9.10 6.15 -0.07
C LYS A 52 8.92 7.07 1.13
N LEU A 53 8.03 8.04 1.02
CA LEU A 53 7.72 8.95 2.13
C LEU A 53 7.10 8.19 3.30
N TRP A 54 6.16 7.30 3.00
CA TRP A 54 5.52 6.46 4.01
C TRP A 54 6.53 5.56 4.73
N GLN A 55 7.43 4.93 3.98
CA GLN A 55 8.47 4.07 4.55
C GLN A 55 9.34 4.84 5.55
N ALA A 56 9.77 6.03 5.19
CA ALA A 56 10.60 6.87 6.08
C ALA A 56 9.86 7.23 7.37
N GLU A 57 8.60 7.61 7.28
CA GLU A 57 7.79 7.95 8.46
C GLU A 57 7.49 6.70 9.31
N ALA A 58 7.20 5.57 8.67
CA ALA A 58 6.96 4.31 9.38
C ALA A 58 8.21 3.84 10.11
N TYR A 59 9.37 3.95 9.49
CA TYR A 59 10.65 3.60 10.13
C TYR A 59 10.91 4.47 11.35
N ALA A 60 10.69 5.79 11.24
CA ALA A 60 10.88 6.70 12.36
C ALA A 60 9.94 6.36 13.51
N PHE A 61 8.68 6.03 13.22
CA PHE A 61 7.71 5.59 14.24
C PHE A 61 8.19 4.32 14.95
N ILE A 62 8.64 3.32 14.18
CA ILE A 62 9.13 2.06 14.75
C ILE A 62 10.34 2.30 15.65
N GLU A 63 11.29 3.12 15.20
CA GLU A 63 12.51 3.43 15.97
C GLU A 63 12.21 4.18 17.26
N GLN A 64 11.28 5.13 17.23
CA GLN A 64 10.98 5.97 18.38
C GLN A 64 10.03 5.30 19.38
N LYS A 65 9.03 4.58 18.89
CA LYS A 65 7.94 4.04 19.75
C LYS A 65 8.06 2.54 20.00
N GLN A 66 8.83 1.82 19.20
CA GLN A 66 9.06 0.36 19.34
C GLN A 66 7.74 -0.40 19.55
N PRO A 67 6.75 -0.21 18.64
CA PRO A 67 5.45 -0.85 18.77
C PRO A 67 5.57 -2.37 18.68
N LYS A 68 4.71 -3.09 19.41
CA LYS A 68 4.63 -4.54 19.28
C LYS A 68 3.99 -4.90 17.94
N TYR A 69 4.47 -5.98 17.32
CA TYR A 69 3.90 -6.57 16.10
C TYR A 69 4.06 -5.75 14.84
N VAL A 70 4.80 -4.64 14.87
CA VAL A 70 5.12 -3.86 13.68
C VAL A 70 6.63 -3.66 13.63
N HIS A 71 7.26 -4.25 12.63
CA HIS A 71 8.70 -4.23 12.44
C HIS A 71 9.05 -3.71 11.05
N LYS A 72 10.28 -3.22 10.89
CA LYS A 72 10.74 -2.66 9.60
C LYS A 72 10.60 -3.65 8.45
N VAL A 73 10.86 -4.95 8.70
CA VAL A 73 10.73 -5.97 7.64
C VAL A 73 9.31 -6.07 7.11
N GLN A 74 8.31 -5.88 7.97
CA GLN A 74 6.90 -5.89 7.53
C GLN A 74 6.58 -4.68 6.66
N ILE A 75 7.15 -3.51 7.00
CA ILE A 75 7.01 -2.31 6.20
C ILE A 75 7.65 -2.52 4.81
N ASP A 76 8.85 -3.09 4.76
CA ASP A 76 9.55 -3.37 3.52
C ASP A 76 8.78 -4.36 2.64
N ASN A 77 8.25 -5.42 3.24
CA ASN A 77 7.47 -6.43 2.51
C ASN A 77 6.17 -5.83 1.96
N ALA A 78 5.50 -4.99 2.75
CA ALA A 78 4.29 -4.30 2.30
C ALA A 78 4.59 -3.34 1.14
N LEU A 79 5.71 -2.61 1.23
CA LEU A 79 6.13 -1.69 0.17
C LEU A 79 6.40 -2.44 -1.13
N ASP A 80 7.17 -3.52 -1.07
CA ASP A 80 7.49 -4.33 -2.25
C ASP A 80 6.22 -4.90 -2.90
N ALA A 81 5.30 -5.40 -2.08
CA ALA A 81 4.04 -5.93 -2.57
C ALA A 81 3.19 -4.84 -3.24
N MET A 82 3.09 -3.67 -2.63
CA MET A 82 2.32 -2.55 -3.19
C MET A 82 2.91 -2.06 -4.52
N GLU A 83 4.22 -1.93 -4.62
CA GLU A 83 4.86 -1.57 -5.89
C GLU A 83 4.47 -2.53 -7.01
N GLN A 84 4.37 -3.82 -6.71
CA GLN A 84 3.98 -4.82 -7.69
C GLN A 84 2.49 -4.78 -8.00
N PHE A 85 1.61 -4.87 -6.99
CA PHE A 85 0.19 -5.03 -7.28
C PHE A 85 -0.48 -3.74 -7.76
N PHE A 86 0.05 -2.55 -7.46
CA PHE A 86 -0.46 -1.32 -8.05
C PHE A 86 -0.32 -1.34 -9.58
N VAL A 87 0.82 -1.82 -10.09
CA VAL A 87 1.03 -2.00 -11.53
C VAL A 87 0.18 -3.14 -12.07
N GLN A 88 0.19 -4.28 -11.40
CA GLN A 88 -0.53 -5.49 -11.83
C GLN A 88 -2.04 -5.27 -11.93
N SER A 89 -2.59 -4.32 -11.14
CA SER A 89 -4.02 -4.02 -11.16
C SER A 89 -4.52 -3.51 -12.52
N PHE A 90 -3.63 -3.01 -13.37
CA PHE A 90 -3.97 -2.54 -14.72
C PHE A 90 -4.03 -3.67 -15.75
N TYR A 91 -3.58 -4.88 -15.42
CA TYR A 91 -3.40 -5.96 -16.38
C TYR A 91 -4.35 -7.11 -16.07
N LYS A 92 -5.27 -7.39 -17.00
CA LYS A 92 -6.28 -8.45 -16.86
C LYS A 92 -5.69 -9.85 -16.75
N GLU A 93 -4.44 -10.05 -17.23
CA GLU A 93 -3.74 -11.33 -17.21
C GLU A 93 -3.13 -11.67 -15.84
N THR A 94 -3.12 -10.70 -14.91
CA THR A 94 -2.58 -10.89 -13.57
C THR A 94 -3.32 -12.04 -12.86
N SER A 95 -2.57 -12.89 -12.17
CA SER A 95 -3.15 -14.00 -11.38
C SER A 95 -4.05 -13.44 -10.27
N LYS A 96 -5.35 -13.71 -10.37
CA LYS A 96 -6.35 -13.24 -9.42
C LYS A 96 -6.03 -13.67 -7.99
N LYS A 97 -5.72 -14.95 -7.80
CA LYS A 97 -5.47 -15.51 -6.47
C LYS A 97 -4.30 -14.81 -5.78
N ARG A 98 -3.16 -14.71 -6.46
CA ARG A 98 -1.95 -14.09 -5.90
C ARG A 98 -2.16 -12.60 -5.65
N PHE A 99 -2.81 -11.93 -6.59
CA PHE A 99 -3.08 -10.49 -6.51
C PHE A 99 -3.93 -10.18 -5.27
N LEU A 100 -5.05 -10.89 -5.09
CA LEU A 100 -5.95 -10.65 -3.96
C LEU A 100 -5.30 -11.04 -2.63
N GLN A 101 -4.51 -12.12 -2.59
CA GLN A 101 -3.77 -12.51 -1.38
C GLN A 101 -2.76 -11.44 -0.99
N SER A 102 -2.05 -10.87 -1.95
CA SER A 102 -1.08 -9.79 -1.69
C SER A 102 -1.76 -8.55 -1.13
N ILE A 103 -2.89 -8.16 -1.70
CA ILE A 103 -3.66 -7.02 -1.20
C ILE A 103 -4.12 -7.27 0.25
N THR A 104 -4.69 -8.44 0.53
CA THR A 104 -5.16 -8.78 1.87
C THR A 104 -4.03 -8.72 2.90
N ALA A 105 -2.85 -9.26 2.56
CA ALA A 105 -1.69 -9.23 3.44
C ALA A 105 -1.23 -7.80 3.74
N VAL A 106 -1.19 -6.95 2.72
CA VAL A 106 -0.80 -5.54 2.89
C VAL A 106 -1.83 -4.79 3.71
N GLN A 107 -3.12 -5.00 3.45
CA GLN A 107 -4.20 -4.37 4.23
C GLN A 107 -4.07 -4.71 5.71
N TYR A 108 -3.73 -5.96 6.03
CA TYR A 108 -3.51 -6.39 7.40
C TYR A 108 -2.34 -5.60 8.04
N THR A 109 -1.22 -5.45 7.33
CA THR A 109 -0.06 -4.71 7.83
C THR A 109 -0.41 -3.24 8.05
N LEU A 110 -1.10 -2.61 7.10
CA LEU A 110 -1.48 -1.20 7.20
C LEU A 110 -2.49 -0.97 8.34
N ASP A 111 -3.46 -1.86 8.51
CA ASP A 111 -4.43 -1.78 9.60
C ASP A 111 -3.73 -1.95 10.96
N THR A 112 -2.78 -2.87 11.05
CA THR A 112 -2.01 -3.08 12.28
C THR A 112 -1.21 -1.82 12.63
N LEU A 113 -0.56 -1.22 11.62
CA LEU A 113 0.18 0.03 11.82
C LEU A 113 -0.75 1.15 12.33
N LEU A 114 -1.92 1.31 11.72
CA LEU A 114 -2.89 2.32 12.17
C LEU A 114 -3.34 2.10 13.62
N ARG A 115 -3.58 0.86 14.01
CA ARG A 115 -3.94 0.54 15.40
C ARG A 115 -2.82 0.91 16.36
N LYS A 116 -1.56 0.64 16.00
CA LYS A 116 -0.42 0.96 16.87
C LYS A 116 -0.20 2.48 16.98
N ILE A 117 -0.44 3.20 15.90
CA ILE A 117 -0.42 4.67 15.94
C ILE A 117 -1.53 5.19 16.86
N GLY A 118 -2.74 4.62 16.76
CA GLY A 118 -3.86 4.97 17.62
C GLY A 118 -3.58 4.70 19.09
N ASP A 119 -2.99 3.55 19.42
CA ASP A 119 -2.61 3.18 20.77
C ASP A 119 -1.62 4.20 21.36
N ASP A 120 -0.66 4.65 20.57
CA ASP A 120 0.33 5.64 20.99
C ASP A 120 -0.32 6.99 21.28
N ARG A 121 -1.35 7.38 20.52
CA ARG A 121 -2.09 8.63 20.71
C ARG A 121 -2.94 8.64 21.97
N ASP A 122 -3.42 7.47 22.39
CA ASP A 122 -4.32 7.32 23.53
C ASP A 122 -3.59 7.30 24.89
N VAL A 123 -2.28 7.36 24.88
CA VAL A 123 -1.44 7.32 26.10
C VAL A 123 -1.16 8.69 26.69
#